data_906a4ee3665bd42dd4779ac167965b89
#
_entry.id   906a4ee3665bd42dd4779ac167965b89
#
_cell.length_a   1.000
_cell.length_b   1.000
_cell.length_c   1.000
_cell.angle_alpha   90.00
_cell.angle_beta   90.00
_cell.angle_gamma   90.00
#
_symmetry.space_group_name_H-M   'P 1'
#
loop_
_entity.id
_entity.type
_entity.pdbx_description
1 polymer ?
#
loop_
_entity_poly.entity_id
_entity_poly.type
_entity_poly.pdbx_seq_one_letter_code
_entity_poly.pdbx_strand_id
1 'polypeptide(L)'
;VLALAKTMEVKFSVSGPDIGGGKSGIDFDPRDPRKEEVLKRWFKAAKPILKSYYGTGGDMNVDEVEEVIPFCKESDIDFPLEGIINGHFNLSGDQKAKIIQQLTTGVPLNVTDKKLLPEGLKKYCVGDLITGYGVSESVVHFYNIYGGDIEGKRVIIQGWGNVAATAAYYLAQAGAIIVGIIDKNGGLIKKEGFTFKEVAKLLE
;
A
#
# COMPACT_ATOMS: atom_id res chain seq x y z
N VAL A 1 -9.20 1.36 15.06
CA VAL A 1 -8.39 0.12 14.95
C VAL A 1 -9.30 -1.09 14.74
N LEU A 2 -10.27 -1.39 15.62
CA LEU A 2 -11.12 -2.58 15.53
C LEU A 2 -11.87 -2.69 14.19
N ALA A 3 -12.50 -1.62 13.71
CA ALA A 3 -13.19 -1.60 12.42
C ALA A 3 -12.24 -1.94 11.26
N LEU A 4 -11.03 -1.40 11.27
CA LEU A 4 -10.01 -1.69 10.26
C LEU A 4 -9.52 -3.15 10.32
N ALA A 5 -9.36 -3.71 11.53
CA ALA A 5 -9.01 -5.12 11.68
C ALA A 5 -10.09 -6.04 11.10
N LYS A 6 -11.37 -5.73 11.32
CA LYS A 6 -12.49 -6.44 10.69
C LYS A 6 -12.52 -6.30 9.17
N THR A 7 -12.20 -5.13 8.66
CA THR A 7 -12.05 -4.93 7.19
C THR A 7 -10.92 -5.77 6.64
N MET A 8 -9.79 -5.90 7.34
CA MET A 8 -8.68 -6.76 6.93
C MET A 8 -9.08 -8.24 6.92
N GLU A 9 -9.85 -8.70 7.93
CA GLU A 9 -10.38 -10.06 7.98
C GLU A 9 -11.23 -10.38 6.72
N VAL A 10 -12.16 -9.49 6.38
CA VAL A 10 -12.98 -9.63 5.16
C VAL A 10 -12.11 -9.60 3.90
N LYS A 11 -11.14 -8.68 3.82
CA LYS A 11 -10.21 -8.58 2.69
C LYS A 11 -9.48 -9.90 2.46
N PHE A 12 -8.88 -10.47 3.51
CA PHE A 12 -8.12 -11.70 3.37
C PHE A 12 -9.00 -12.94 3.11
N SER A 13 -10.23 -12.97 3.60
CA SER A 13 -11.17 -14.05 3.28
C SER A 13 -11.61 -14.05 1.82
N VAL A 14 -11.54 -12.90 1.13
CA VAL A 14 -11.93 -12.76 -0.29
C VAL A 14 -10.73 -12.93 -1.23
N SER A 15 -9.61 -12.29 -0.89
CA SER A 15 -8.44 -12.21 -1.79
C SER A 15 -7.28 -13.12 -1.39
N GLY A 16 -7.37 -13.77 -0.22
CA GLY A 16 -6.24 -14.50 0.36
C GLY A 16 -5.07 -13.59 0.81
N PRO A 17 -4.07 -14.16 1.44
CA PRO A 17 -3.99 -15.53 1.96
C PRO A 17 -4.97 -15.79 3.13
N ASP A 18 -5.17 -17.07 3.50
CA ASP A 18 -6.05 -17.48 4.62
C ASP A 18 -5.45 -17.09 5.97
N ILE A 19 -5.57 -15.84 6.32
CA ILE A 19 -5.15 -15.24 7.58
C ILE A 19 -6.25 -14.38 8.17
N GLY A 20 -6.23 -14.20 9.49
CA GLY A 20 -7.16 -13.29 10.16
C GLY A 20 -6.86 -11.83 9.92
N GLY A 21 -7.79 -10.96 10.33
CA GLY A 21 -7.61 -9.51 10.30
C GLY A 21 -6.88 -9.00 11.52
N GLY A 22 -5.86 -8.20 11.29
CA GLY A 22 -5.12 -7.48 12.33
C GLY A 22 -4.94 -6.01 11.95
N LYS A 23 -4.90 -5.14 12.94
CA LYS A 23 -4.56 -3.72 12.75
C LYS A 23 -4.00 -3.17 14.05
N SER A 24 -2.95 -2.40 13.96
CA SER A 24 -2.41 -1.63 15.08
C SER A 24 -2.51 -0.14 14.81
N GLY A 25 -2.38 0.64 15.84
CA GLY A 25 -2.38 2.10 15.75
C GLY A 25 -1.72 2.69 16.99
N ILE A 26 -1.09 3.82 16.81
CA ILE A 26 -0.44 4.59 17.87
C ILE A 26 -1.15 5.94 17.96
N ASP A 27 -1.63 6.29 19.14
CA ASP A 27 -2.22 7.60 19.41
C ASP A 27 -1.10 8.61 19.64
N PHE A 28 -0.59 9.18 18.54
CA PHE A 28 0.53 10.11 18.55
C PHE A 28 0.50 11.00 17.31
N ASP A 29 0.88 12.28 17.41
CA ASP A 29 0.96 13.17 16.26
C ASP A 29 2.12 12.72 15.32
N PRO A 30 1.83 12.32 14.08
CA PRO A 30 2.87 11.85 13.15
C PRO A 30 3.84 12.95 12.70
N ARG A 31 3.56 14.22 13.02
CA ARG A 31 4.44 15.38 12.74
C ARG A 31 5.37 15.72 13.90
N ASP A 32 5.17 15.08 15.06
CA ASP A 32 6.03 15.28 16.22
C ASP A 32 7.43 14.73 15.92
N PRO A 33 8.52 15.48 16.20
CA PRO A 33 9.89 15.03 15.93
C PRO A 33 10.28 13.74 16.67
N ARG A 34 9.54 13.35 17.69
CA ARG A 34 9.76 12.08 18.43
C ARG A 34 9.08 10.87 17.78
N LYS A 35 8.44 11.01 16.62
CA LYS A 35 7.75 9.93 15.92
C LYS A 35 8.62 8.69 15.75
N GLU A 36 9.86 8.87 15.31
CA GLU A 36 10.81 7.77 15.11
C GLU A 36 11.05 6.96 16.39
N GLU A 37 11.30 7.63 17.51
CA GLU A 37 11.52 6.96 18.81
C GLU A 37 10.26 6.21 19.28
N VAL A 38 9.07 6.78 19.03
CA VAL A 38 7.79 6.14 19.38
C VAL A 38 7.59 4.88 18.56
N LEU A 39 7.84 4.93 17.25
CA LEU A 39 7.77 3.75 16.38
C LEU A 39 8.77 2.67 16.81
N LYS A 40 10.01 3.01 17.05
CA LYS A 40 11.04 2.05 17.51
C LYS A 40 10.64 1.36 18.83
N ARG A 41 10.09 2.10 19.79
CA ARG A 41 9.57 1.52 21.03
C ARG A 41 8.40 0.57 20.77
N TRP A 42 7.50 0.94 19.85
CA TRP A 42 6.40 0.08 19.47
C TRP A 42 6.88 -1.25 18.87
N PHE A 43 7.81 -1.21 17.90
CA PHE A 43 8.38 -2.42 17.29
C PHE A 43 9.06 -3.31 18.33
N LYS A 44 9.82 -2.72 19.24
CA LYS A 44 10.47 -3.46 20.34
C LYS A 44 9.44 -4.13 21.27
N ALA A 45 8.37 -3.44 21.61
CA ALA A 45 7.32 -3.98 22.47
C ALA A 45 6.48 -5.05 21.76
N ALA A 46 6.19 -4.85 20.48
CA ALA A 46 5.39 -5.77 19.67
C ALA A 46 6.19 -6.98 19.13
N LYS A 47 7.52 -6.98 19.28
CA LYS A 47 8.40 -8.03 18.73
C LYS A 47 7.91 -9.47 19.01
N PRO A 48 7.47 -9.86 20.21
CA PRO A 48 7.02 -11.23 20.46
C PRO A 48 5.89 -11.67 19.54
N ILE A 49 4.90 -10.78 19.29
CA ILE A 49 3.77 -11.09 18.42
C ILE A 49 4.14 -10.97 16.94
N LEU A 50 5.00 -10.02 16.58
CA LEU A 50 5.47 -9.82 15.20
C LEU A 50 6.39 -10.96 14.72
N LYS A 51 7.01 -11.68 15.63
CA LYS A 51 7.80 -12.89 15.29
C LYS A 51 6.98 -14.16 15.28
N SER A 52 5.80 -14.21 15.89
CA SER A 52 5.07 -15.46 16.09
C SER A 52 3.84 -15.63 15.21
N TYR A 53 3.02 -14.59 15.02
CA TYR A 53 1.75 -14.75 14.28
C TYR A 53 1.15 -13.45 13.74
N TYR A 54 1.67 -12.28 14.06
CA TYR A 54 1.14 -11.00 13.60
C TYR A 54 2.05 -10.40 12.52
N GLY A 55 1.46 -10.04 11.39
CA GLY A 55 2.11 -9.25 10.37
C GLY A 55 1.71 -7.79 10.45
N THR A 56 2.65 -6.89 10.19
CA THR A 56 2.40 -5.45 10.14
C THR A 56 2.87 -4.87 8.81
N GLY A 57 2.56 -3.64 8.54
CA GLY A 57 2.97 -2.90 7.35
C GLY A 57 2.74 -1.40 7.54
N GLY A 58 3.27 -0.62 6.62
CA GLY A 58 3.02 0.83 6.56
C GLY A 58 1.56 1.14 6.30
N ASP A 59 1.06 2.18 6.97
CA ASP A 59 -0.27 2.74 6.76
C ASP A 59 -0.24 4.19 7.26
N MET A 60 -1.29 4.92 7.13
CA MET A 60 -1.53 6.32 7.54
C MET A 60 -0.35 6.99 8.28
N ASN A 61 0.48 7.71 7.53
CA ASN A 61 1.68 8.41 8.00
C ASN A 61 2.82 7.52 8.55
N VAL A 62 2.84 6.24 8.20
CA VAL A 62 3.96 5.33 8.49
C VAL A 62 4.42 4.70 7.17
N ASP A 63 5.66 4.94 6.80
CA ASP A 63 6.21 4.47 5.54
C ASP A 63 6.73 3.03 5.65
N GLU A 64 6.40 2.19 4.67
CA GLU A 64 6.80 0.79 4.67
C GLU A 64 8.31 0.63 4.49
N VAL A 65 8.89 1.37 3.55
CA VAL A 65 10.28 1.20 3.12
C VAL A 65 11.24 1.96 4.02
N GLU A 66 10.86 3.19 4.40
CA GLU A 66 11.73 4.09 5.15
C GLU A 66 11.63 3.90 6.68
N GLU A 67 10.51 3.35 7.18
CA GLU A 67 10.27 3.23 8.62
C GLU A 67 10.03 1.76 9.04
N VAL A 68 9.01 1.09 8.48
CA VAL A 68 8.59 -0.25 8.98
C VAL A 68 9.70 -1.29 8.81
N ILE A 69 10.22 -1.43 7.60
CA ILE A 69 11.26 -2.43 7.30
C ILE A 69 12.55 -2.17 8.12
N PRO A 70 13.09 -0.94 8.17
CA PRO A 70 14.26 -0.65 9.00
C PRO A 70 14.04 -0.92 10.49
N PHE A 71 12.91 -0.48 11.05
CA PHE A 71 12.64 -0.65 12.50
C PHE A 71 12.34 -2.10 12.88
N CYS A 72 11.80 -2.90 11.98
CA CYS A 72 11.74 -4.35 12.15
C CYS A 72 13.15 -4.93 12.31
N LYS A 73 14.07 -4.60 11.41
CA LYS A 73 15.46 -5.08 11.46
C LYS A 73 16.20 -4.62 12.74
N GLU A 74 16.04 -3.36 13.13
CA GLU A 74 16.59 -2.83 14.38
C GLU A 74 16.05 -3.57 15.62
N SER A 75 14.87 -4.16 15.52
CA SER A 75 14.21 -4.93 16.59
C SER A 75 14.43 -6.44 16.47
N ASP A 76 15.38 -6.91 15.65
CA ASP A 76 15.62 -8.33 15.32
C ASP A 76 14.37 -9.05 14.80
N ILE A 77 13.57 -8.39 13.99
CA ILE A 77 12.48 -8.95 13.20
C ILE A 77 12.96 -8.98 11.75
N ASP A 78 12.98 -10.16 11.15
CA ASP A 78 13.57 -10.35 9.81
C ASP A 78 12.82 -9.57 8.72
N PHE A 79 11.49 -9.52 8.83
CA PHE A 79 10.62 -8.77 7.93
C PHE A 79 9.25 -8.48 8.61
N PRO A 80 8.52 -7.43 8.24
CA PRO A 80 7.20 -7.10 8.81
C PRO A 80 6.17 -8.25 8.80
N LEU A 81 6.29 -9.19 7.87
CA LEU A 81 5.42 -10.36 7.75
C LEU A 81 6.00 -11.63 8.39
N GLU A 82 7.07 -11.55 9.15
CA GLU A 82 7.73 -12.71 9.76
C GLU A 82 6.76 -13.54 10.61
N GLY A 83 5.91 -12.90 11.40
CA GLY A 83 4.94 -13.59 12.26
C GLY A 83 3.90 -14.39 11.46
N ILE A 84 3.50 -13.91 10.29
CA ILE A 84 2.59 -14.65 9.39
C ILE A 84 3.32 -15.87 8.81
N ILE A 85 4.56 -15.69 8.37
CA ILE A 85 5.37 -16.77 7.81
C ILE A 85 5.58 -17.88 8.85
N ASN A 86 5.87 -17.51 10.09
CA ASN A 86 6.08 -18.45 11.18
C ASN A 86 4.78 -19.09 11.69
N GLY A 87 3.77 -18.26 12.00
CA GLY A 87 2.58 -18.69 12.74
C GLY A 87 1.45 -19.24 11.89
N HIS A 88 1.25 -18.70 10.67
CA HIS A 88 0.17 -19.16 9.79
C HIS A 88 0.64 -20.16 8.73
N PHE A 89 1.81 -19.93 8.15
CA PHE A 89 2.32 -20.82 7.12
C PHE A 89 3.26 -21.91 7.66
N ASN A 90 3.65 -21.81 8.94
CA ASN A 90 4.57 -22.76 9.60
C ASN A 90 5.87 -23.01 8.81
N LEU A 91 6.36 -21.99 8.11
CA LEU A 91 7.58 -22.10 7.34
C LEU A 91 8.81 -21.91 8.21
N SER A 92 9.84 -22.70 7.96
CA SER A 92 11.11 -22.63 8.67
C SER A 92 12.28 -22.89 7.73
N GLY A 93 13.51 -22.70 8.23
CA GLY A 93 14.72 -22.97 7.48
C GLY A 93 14.78 -22.24 6.13
N ASP A 94 15.19 -22.94 5.09
CA ASP A 94 15.42 -22.38 3.75
C ASP A 94 14.14 -21.82 3.10
N GLN A 95 12.98 -22.41 3.38
CA GLN A 95 11.71 -21.91 2.83
C GLN A 95 11.37 -20.52 3.40
N LYS A 96 11.48 -20.34 4.72
CA LYS A 96 11.30 -19.06 5.37
C LYS A 96 12.31 -18.03 4.84
N ALA A 97 13.59 -18.41 4.81
CA ALA A 97 14.67 -17.51 4.36
C ALA A 97 14.43 -17.03 2.92
N LYS A 98 14.00 -17.93 2.02
CA LYS A 98 13.71 -17.61 0.63
C LYS A 98 12.56 -16.59 0.51
N ILE A 99 11.46 -16.77 1.24
CA ILE A 99 10.32 -15.86 1.19
C ILE A 99 10.70 -14.49 1.76
N ILE A 100 11.39 -14.45 2.90
CA ILE A 100 11.86 -13.19 3.51
C ILE A 100 12.78 -12.46 2.53
N GLN A 101 13.70 -13.17 1.87
CA GLN A 101 14.57 -12.58 0.86
C GLN A 101 13.78 -12.00 -0.32
N GLN A 102 12.79 -12.73 -0.82
CA GLN A 102 11.92 -12.25 -1.92
C GLN A 102 11.18 -10.98 -1.54
N LEU A 103 10.58 -10.94 -0.35
CA LEU A 103 9.87 -9.75 0.16
C LEU A 103 10.83 -8.57 0.39
N THR A 104 11.97 -8.81 1.01
CA THR A 104 12.99 -7.78 1.30
C THR A 104 13.55 -7.17 0.01
N THR A 105 13.64 -7.95 -1.07
CA THR A 105 14.11 -7.47 -2.37
C THR A 105 12.98 -6.86 -3.18
N GLY A 106 11.80 -7.45 -3.16
CA GLY A 106 10.69 -7.10 -4.04
C GLY A 106 9.94 -5.83 -3.62
N VAL A 107 9.69 -5.65 -2.33
CA VAL A 107 8.92 -4.48 -1.86
C VAL A 107 9.61 -3.15 -2.19
N PRO A 108 10.91 -2.94 -1.90
CA PRO A 108 11.62 -1.71 -2.24
C PRO A 108 12.14 -1.68 -3.69
N LEU A 109 11.84 -2.67 -4.53
CA LEU A 109 12.30 -2.73 -5.91
C LEU A 109 11.75 -1.55 -6.71
N ASN A 110 12.62 -0.72 -7.28
CA ASN A 110 12.21 0.38 -8.15
C ASN A 110 11.52 -0.15 -9.42
N VAL A 111 10.37 0.42 -9.74
CA VAL A 111 9.64 0.09 -10.97
C VAL A 111 10.27 0.82 -12.14
N THR A 112 10.75 0.06 -13.13
CA THR A 112 11.41 0.57 -14.35
C THR A 112 10.66 0.22 -15.62
N ASP A 113 9.59 -0.59 -15.52
CA ASP A 113 8.77 -0.93 -16.68
C ASP A 113 7.94 0.29 -17.11
N LYS A 114 8.15 0.74 -18.34
CA LYS A 114 7.47 1.89 -18.94
C LYS A 114 5.95 1.72 -19.08
N LYS A 115 5.45 0.48 -19.04
CA LYS A 115 4.01 0.21 -19.03
C LYS A 115 3.39 0.51 -17.67
N LEU A 116 4.17 0.33 -16.60
CA LEU A 116 3.72 0.55 -15.23
C LEU A 116 4.02 1.98 -14.78
N LEU A 117 5.15 2.54 -15.17
CA LEU A 117 5.53 3.91 -14.81
C LEU A 117 6.36 4.54 -15.95
N PRO A 118 5.87 5.60 -16.64
CA PRO A 118 6.61 6.29 -17.69
C PRO A 118 7.95 6.84 -17.22
N GLU A 119 8.90 6.92 -18.16
CA GLU A 119 10.19 7.58 -17.93
C GLU A 119 10.00 9.05 -17.55
N GLY A 120 10.86 9.54 -16.67
CA GLY A 120 10.88 10.93 -16.22
C GLY A 120 10.02 11.23 -15.01
N LEU A 121 9.23 10.28 -14.51
CA LEU A 121 8.58 10.42 -13.24
C LEU A 121 9.55 10.09 -12.09
N LYS A 122 9.19 10.52 -10.88
CA LYS A 122 9.89 10.17 -9.64
C LYS A 122 10.10 8.65 -9.59
N LYS A 123 11.18 8.21 -8.99
CA LYS A 123 11.40 6.79 -8.76
C LYS A 123 10.38 6.27 -7.74
N TYR A 124 9.58 5.31 -8.16
CA TYR A 124 8.64 4.59 -7.32
C TYR A 124 9.07 3.14 -7.17
N CYS A 125 8.93 2.60 -5.98
CA CYS A 125 9.11 1.17 -5.75
C CYS A 125 7.79 0.41 -5.85
N VAL A 126 7.87 -0.92 -5.85
CA VAL A 126 6.68 -1.80 -5.87
C VAL A 126 5.75 -1.47 -4.70
N GLY A 127 6.29 -1.26 -3.50
CA GLY A 127 5.51 -0.92 -2.31
C GLY A 127 4.67 0.35 -2.48
N ASP A 128 5.17 1.35 -3.21
CA ASP A 128 4.44 2.60 -3.46
C ASP A 128 3.26 2.42 -4.41
N LEU A 129 3.40 1.57 -5.43
CA LEU A 129 2.46 1.49 -6.54
C LEU A 129 1.42 0.38 -6.40
N ILE A 130 1.78 -0.76 -5.78
CA ILE A 130 1.01 -2.00 -5.86
C ILE A 130 -0.42 -1.88 -5.33
N THR A 131 -0.63 -1.12 -4.27
CA THR A 131 -1.97 -0.98 -3.67
C THR A 131 -2.90 -0.16 -4.58
N GLY A 132 -2.42 0.95 -5.12
CA GLY A 132 -3.21 1.76 -6.06
C GLY A 132 -3.42 1.05 -7.40
N TYR A 133 -2.44 0.28 -7.88
CA TYR A 133 -2.62 -0.61 -9.01
C TYR A 133 -3.75 -1.61 -8.75
N GLY A 134 -3.75 -2.28 -7.60
CA GLY A 134 -4.81 -3.21 -7.21
C GLY A 134 -6.20 -2.57 -7.13
N VAL A 135 -6.31 -1.31 -6.68
CA VAL A 135 -7.57 -0.56 -6.71
C VAL A 135 -8.05 -0.37 -8.16
N SER A 136 -7.16 0.05 -9.06
CA SER A 136 -7.49 0.22 -10.48
C SER A 136 -7.94 -1.10 -11.12
N GLU A 137 -7.19 -2.18 -10.91
CA GLU A 137 -7.55 -3.52 -11.41
C GLU A 137 -8.90 -3.98 -10.89
N SER A 138 -9.21 -3.72 -9.61
CA SER A 138 -10.52 -4.08 -9.04
C SER A 138 -11.67 -3.37 -9.76
N VAL A 139 -11.49 -2.10 -10.14
CA VAL A 139 -12.50 -1.35 -10.91
C VAL A 139 -12.61 -1.88 -12.33
N VAL A 140 -11.51 -2.17 -13.00
CA VAL A 140 -11.52 -2.78 -14.35
C VAL A 140 -12.22 -4.14 -14.33
N HIS A 141 -11.89 -4.99 -13.36
CA HIS A 141 -12.53 -6.30 -13.21
C HIS A 141 -14.02 -6.20 -12.88
N PHE A 142 -14.45 -5.18 -12.12
CA PHE A 142 -15.88 -4.92 -11.92
C PHE A 142 -16.62 -4.78 -13.27
N TYR A 143 -16.11 -3.96 -14.17
CA TYR A 143 -16.71 -3.80 -15.50
C TYR A 143 -16.64 -5.07 -16.35
N ASN A 144 -15.54 -5.83 -16.26
CA ASN A 144 -15.41 -7.11 -16.95
C ASN A 144 -16.45 -8.15 -16.49
N ILE A 145 -16.82 -8.14 -15.20
CA ILE A 145 -17.80 -9.07 -14.63
C ILE A 145 -19.23 -8.62 -14.89
N TYR A 146 -19.53 -7.35 -14.70
CA TYR A 146 -20.89 -6.82 -14.72
C TYR A 146 -21.26 -6.14 -16.04
N GLY A 147 -20.33 -6.04 -16.96
CA GLY A 147 -20.52 -5.39 -18.26
C GLY A 147 -20.24 -3.89 -18.24
N GLY A 148 -19.84 -3.37 -19.37
CA GLY A 148 -19.44 -1.98 -19.57
C GLY A 148 -17.93 -1.84 -19.72
N ASP A 149 -17.44 -0.62 -19.60
CA ASP A 149 -16.04 -0.28 -19.74
C ASP A 149 -15.68 0.86 -18.77
N ILE A 150 -14.44 0.88 -18.32
CA ILE A 150 -13.88 2.00 -17.54
C ILE A 150 -13.58 3.21 -18.45
N GLU A 151 -13.37 2.99 -19.74
CA GLU A 151 -13.07 4.06 -20.69
C GLU A 151 -14.17 5.11 -20.70
N GLY A 152 -13.78 6.38 -20.60
CA GLY A 152 -14.70 7.52 -20.56
C GLY A 152 -15.48 7.70 -19.25
N LYS A 153 -15.34 6.81 -18.26
CA LYS A 153 -15.99 6.99 -16.96
C LYS A 153 -15.37 8.15 -16.19
N ARG A 154 -16.22 9.00 -15.64
CA ARG A 154 -15.82 10.17 -14.86
C ARG A 154 -15.59 9.77 -13.42
N VAL A 155 -14.39 10.02 -12.93
CA VAL A 155 -13.94 9.57 -11.60
C VAL A 155 -13.53 10.75 -10.73
N ILE A 156 -13.95 10.73 -9.48
CA ILE A 156 -13.48 11.63 -8.42
C ILE A 156 -12.62 10.79 -7.47
N ILE A 157 -11.45 11.31 -7.12
CA ILE A 157 -10.50 10.68 -6.21
C ILE A 157 -10.55 11.39 -4.87
N GLN A 158 -10.77 10.64 -3.80
CA GLN A 158 -10.69 11.14 -2.43
C GLN A 158 -9.36 10.73 -1.80
N GLY A 159 -8.58 11.72 -1.38
CA GLY A 159 -7.20 11.55 -0.94
C GLY A 159 -6.19 11.73 -2.07
N TRP A 160 -4.94 12.04 -1.72
CA TRP A 160 -3.82 12.12 -2.67
C TRP A 160 -2.52 11.61 -2.03
N GLY A 161 -2.62 10.45 -1.35
CA GLY A 161 -1.47 9.67 -0.88
C GLY A 161 -1.13 8.55 -1.86
N ASN A 162 -0.16 7.71 -1.51
CA ASN A 162 0.36 6.64 -2.40
C ASN A 162 -0.76 5.81 -3.04
N VAL A 163 -1.76 5.38 -2.29
CA VAL A 163 -2.84 4.54 -2.83
C VAL A 163 -3.73 5.31 -3.80
N ALA A 164 -4.21 6.48 -3.40
CA ALA A 164 -5.20 7.22 -4.20
C ALA A 164 -4.56 7.86 -5.44
N ALA A 165 -3.36 8.40 -5.33
CA ALA A 165 -2.64 9.01 -6.45
C ALA A 165 -2.26 7.96 -7.51
N THR A 166 -1.75 6.80 -7.07
CA THR A 166 -1.40 5.71 -8.00
C THR A 166 -2.65 5.04 -8.59
N ALA A 167 -3.74 4.91 -7.83
CA ALA A 167 -5.02 4.45 -8.37
C ALA A 167 -5.55 5.40 -9.46
N ALA A 168 -5.49 6.73 -9.23
CA ALA A 168 -5.86 7.72 -10.23
C ALA A 168 -5.02 7.60 -11.51
N TYR A 169 -3.71 7.39 -11.36
CA TYR A 169 -2.80 7.20 -12.48
C TYR A 169 -3.20 5.98 -13.33
N TYR A 170 -3.38 4.82 -12.72
CA TYR A 170 -3.73 3.60 -13.45
C TYR A 170 -5.16 3.61 -14.01
N LEU A 171 -6.13 4.21 -13.31
CA LEU A 171 -7.46 4.42 -13.84
C LEU A 171 -7.43 5.34 -15.08
N ALA A 172 -6.65 6.43 -15.03
CA ALA A 172 -6.48 7.31 -16.18
C ALA A 172 -5.76 6.60 -17.35
N GLN A 173 -4.79 5.73 -17.05
CA GLN A 173 -4.13 4.89 -18.05
C GLN A 173 -5.10 3.90 -18.71
N ALA A 174 -6.07 3.39 -17.94
CA ALA A 174 -7.13 2.52 -18.43
C ALA A 174 -8.28 3.27 -19.16
N GLY A 175 -8.16 4.58 -19.34
CA GLY A 175 -9.10 5.40 -20.09
C GLY A 175 -10.16 6.12 -19.24
N ALA A 176 -10.12 6.04 -17.92
CA ALA A 176 -11.00 6.84 -17.07
C ALA A 176 -10.66 8.33 -17.14
N ILE A 177 -11.66 9.17 -16.96
CA ILE A 177 -11.54 10.63 -16.94
C ILE A 177 -11.54 11.10 -15.48
N ILE A 178 -10.38 11.44 -14.94
CA ILE A 178 -10.29 12.00 -13.59
C ILE A 178 -10.81 13.45 -13.64
N VAL A 179 -11.92 13.72 -12.98
CA VAL A 179 -12.58 15.04 -13.00
C VAL A 179 -12.45 15.80 -11.69
N GLY A 180 -12.03 15.14 -10.63
CA GLY A 180 -11.83 15.77 -9.32
C GLY A 180 -10.89 14.98 -8.46
N ILE A 181 -10.08 15.72 -7.69
CA ILE A 181 -9.18 15.20 -6.66
C ILE A 181 -9.45 16.03 -5.42
N ILE A 182 -9.76 15.39 -4.30
CA ILE A 182 -10.11 16.07 -3.06
C ILE A 182 -9.29 15.45 -1.92
N ASP A 183 -8.56 16.27 -1.19
CA ASP A 183 -7.82 15.86 -0.01
C ASP A 183 -8.07 16.80 1.19
N LYS A 184 -7.32 16.60 2.28
CA LYS A 184 -7.41 17.43 3.49
C LYS A 184 -7.05 18.90 3.28
N ASN A 185 -6.35 19.25 2.21
CA ASN A 185 -5.88 20.61 1.90
C ASN A 185 -6.83 21.35 0.95
N GLY A 186 -7.73 20.61 0.27
CA GLY A 186 -8.68 21.19 -0.67
C GLY A 186 -9.03 20.25 -1.82
N GLY A 187 -9.52 20.83 -2.90
CA GLY A 187 -9.94 20.06 -4.07
C GLY A 187 -9.54 20.71 -5.38
N LEU A 188 -9.15 19.89 -6.33
CA LEU A 188 -8.96 20.25 -7.72
C LEU A 188 -10.12 19.68 -8.53
N ILE A 189 -10.86 20.52 -9.24
CA ILE A 189 -11.98 20.11 -10.10
C ILE A 189 -11.74 20.61 -11.51
N LYS A 190 -11.82 19.70 -12.47
CA LYS A 190 -11.73 20.00 -13.89
C LYS A 190 -12.87 19.28 -14.62
N LYS A 191 -13.90 20.02 -15.01
CA LYS A 191 -15.12 19.44 -15.60
C LYS A 191 -14.85 18.63 -16.87
N GLU A 192 -13.89 19.07 -17.68
CA GLU A 192 -13.45 18.40 -18.90
C GLU A 192 -12.62 17.14 -18.61
N GLY A 193 -12.14 16.99 -17.39
CA GLY A 193 -11.22 15.96 -16.95
C GLY A 193 -9.76 16.37 -17.08
N PHE A 194 -8.92 15.81 -16.21
CA PHE A 194 -7.47 15.90 -16.32
C PHE A 194 -6.99 14.97 -17.43
N THR A 195 -6.09 15.45 -18.27
CA THR A 195 -5.39 14.60 -19.23
C THR A 195 -4.50 13.60 -18.49
N PHE A 196 -4.19 12.46 -19.10
CA PHE A 196 -3.26 11.49 -18.51
C PHE A 196 -1.91 12.12 -18.11
N LYS A 197 -1.39 13.04 -18.94
CA LYS A 197 -0.15 13.77 -18.65
C LYS A 197 -0.27 14.69 -17.41
N GLU A 198 -1.42 15.32 -17.21
CA GLU A 198 -1.67 16.13 -16.00
C GLU A 198 -1.76 15.24 -14.77
N VAL A 199 -2.46 14.10 -14.84
CA VAL A 199 -2.52 13.13 -13.73
C VAL A 199 -1.13 12.59 -13.39
N ALA A 200 -0.34 12.21 -14.41
CA ALA A 200 1.03 11.77 -14.23
C ALA A 200 1.91 12.83 -13.56
N LYS A 201 1.76 14.11 -13.96
CA LYS A 201 2.48 15.21 -13.33
C LYS A 201 2.09 15.47 -11.89
N LEU A 202 0.82 15.22 -11.51
CA LEU A 202 0.37 15.35 -10.13
C LEU A 202 0.88 14.19 -9.24
N LEU A 203 1.36 13.12 -9.85
CA LEU A 203 1.98 11.99 -9.15
C LEU A 203 3.42 12.30 -8.70
N GLU A 204 4.13 13.23 -9.38
CA GLU A 204 5.48 13.71 -9.02
C GLU A 204 5.49 14.42 -7.65
#